data_53a85f8c03fdcef304e40ca46144717f
#
_entry.id   53a85f8c03fdcef304e40ca46144717f
#
_cell.length_a   1.000
_cell.length_b   1.000
_cell.length_c   1.000
_cell.angle_alpha   90.00
_cell.angle_beta   90.00
_cell.angle_gamma   90.00
#
_symmetry.space_group_name_H-M   'P 1'
#
loop_
_entity.id
_entity.type
_entity.pdbx_description
1 polymer ?
#
loop_
_entity_poly.entity_id
_entity_poly.type
_entity_poly.pdbx_seq_one_letter_code
_entity_poly.pdbx_strand_id
1 'polypeptide(L)'
;MPVSGSLINVDWEPKFTTLAIHGGQEPDPVNGSRAVPLYQTAAYNFSDAADGASKFAWSKDGYVYTRMGNPTNNVFETRMAMLEGGVGAVATASGHAAQFMAITQCCEPGQNFVSTSWLYGGTYNQFRVYMKKFKIDVKWVVGNDPTDIDAAIDKDTRCIYIETISNPKHSVPDIKTIAEVAHKHGIPLIVDNTFGMGGYLCQPIKQGADIVTHSCTKWIGGHGTSMGGIVIDGGHFDWSASGKFPGFTEPADGYHGMRFWETYGNKALSAKLRMDSMRDLGPCMSPFNAWLFLQGLETLPLRAQRHAENTQRLAEWLEAHPSVNWVLYPGLKSHPDYEYTSKVFTRGAGGVLTFGVAGTIDEVRAVVDNLKLCSHLANVGDAKTLIIHPWVTTHQQLPDEEKIKGGVTPDLIRVSVGIEDFEDIRKDFEQAFEAAGLTAASKTKDDPFASALKLVSGGFMGKKATGAPRPGTDGTILVNGE
;
A
#
# COMPACT_ATOMS: atom_id res chain seq x y z
N MET A 1 16.39 10.82 -17.97
CA MET A 1 15.12 10.09 -18.14
C MET A 1 14.03 11.09 -18.44
N PRO A 2 13.35 11.00 -19.54
CA PRO A 2 12.33 11.98 -19.88
C PRO A 2 11.06 11.67 -19.08
N VAL A 3 10.81 12.44 -18.02
CA VAL A 3 9.45 12.76 -17.64
C VAL A 3 9.23 14.22 -18.01
N SER A 4 9.40 14.51 -19.27
CA SER A 4 8.99 15.75 -19.93
C SER A 4 8.13 15.36 -21.12
N GLY A 5 7.12 14.59 -20.93
CA GLY A 5 6.06 14.44 -21.90
C GLY A 5 4.92 15.33 -21.44
N SER A 6 4.53 16.26 -22.23
CA SER A 6 3.19 16.81 -22.19
C SER A 6 2.26 15.66 -22.52
N LEU A 7 1.82 15.13 -21.59
CA LEU A 7 1.17 13.90 -21.37
C LEU A 7 -0.22 13.83 -22.00
N ILE A 8 -0.78 14.95 -22.29
CA ILE A 8 -1.95 15.20 -23.09
C ILE A 8 -1.74 16.61 -23.59
N ASN A 9 -1.65 16.78 -24.89
CA ASN A 9 -1.46 18.10 -25.50
C ASN A 9 -2.77 18.92 -25.42
N VAL A 10 -3.04 19.41 -24.20
CA VAL A 10 -4.22 20.24 -23.88
C VAL A 10 -3.79 21.42 -23.02
N ASP A 11 -4.48 22.56 -23.16
CA ASP A 11 -4.16 23.81 -22.47
C ASP A 11 -4.76 23.89 -21.06
N TRP A 12 -5.20 22.79 -20.48
CA TRP A 12 -5.76 22.69 -19.14
C TRP A 12 -5.19 21.52 -18.36
N GLU A 13 -5.29 21.53 -17.02
CA GLU A 13 -4.88 20.42 -16.16
C GLU A 13 -5.92 19.25 -16.23
N PRO A 14 -5.52 18.08 -16.74
CA PRO A 14 -6.41 16.92 -16.83
C PRO A 14 -6.75 16.37 -15.45
N LYS A 15 -8.01 15.99 -15.26
CA LYS A 15 -8.48 15.36 -14.02
C LYS A 15 -8.08 13.88 -13.97
N PHE A 16 -8.17 13.29 -12.78
CA PHE A 16 -7.74 11.93 -12.47
C PHE A 16 -8.21 10.87 -13.49
N THR A 17 -9.49 10.85 -13.85
CA THR A 17 -10.04 9.85 -14.80
C THR A 17 -9.42 9.99 -16.19
N THR A 18 -9.18 11.22 -16.66
CA THR A 18 -8.50 11.49 -17.93
C THR A 18 -7.04 11.03 -17.87
N LEU A 19 -6.34 11.31 -16.75
CA LEU A 19 -4.98 10.85 -16.53
C LEU A 19 -4.89 9.32 -16.48
N ALA A 20 -5.86 8.65 -15.87
CA ALA A 20 -5.91 7.18 -15.80
C ALA A 20 -5.97 6.53 -17.19
N ILE A 21 -6.53 7.22 -18.18
CA ILE A 21 -6.67 6.74 -19.56
C ILE A 21 -5.49 7.16 -20.44
N HIS A 22 -5.07 8.42 -20.33
CA HIS A 22 -4.15 9.05 -21.29
C HIS A 22 -2.75 9.34 -20.74
N GLY A 23 -2.58 9.36 -19.42
CA GLY A 23 -1.32 9.78 -18.78
C GLY A 23 -0.13 8.94 -19.27
N GLY A 24 0.96 9.62 -19.63
CA GLY A 24 2.21 8.98 -20.04
C GLY A 24 2.19 8.31 -21.42
N GLN A 25 1.07 8.38 -22.15
CA GLN A 25 0.96 7.77 -23.48
C GLN A 25 1.00 8.81 -24.59
N GLU A 26 1.88 8.58 -25.55
CA GLU A 26 1.87 9.23 -26.85
C GLU A 26 1.53 8.20 -27.95
N PRO A 27 0.95 8.61 -29.08
CA PRO A 27 0.80 7.71 -30.23
C PRO A 27 2.16 7.10 -30.62
N ASP A 28 2.18 5.80 -30.93
CA ASP A 28 3.43 5.16 -31.38
C ASP A 28 4.03 5.87 -32.58
N PRO A 29 5.24 6.42 -32.48
CA PRO A 29 5.80 7.26 -33.53
C PRO A 29 6.16 6.48 -34.81
N VAL A 30 6.24 5.14 -34.74
CA VAL A 30 6.61 4.29 -35.89
C VAL A 30 5.38 3.89 -36.69
N ASN A 31 4.34 3.41 -36.04
CA ASN A 31 3.16 2.83 -36.69
C ASN A 31 1.85 3.57 -36.38
N GLY A 32 1.89 4.60 -35.55
CA GLY A 32 0.68 5.32 -35.12
C GLY A 32 -0.28 4.49 -34.26
N SER A 33 0.20 3.44 -33.60
CA SER A 33 -0.65 2.58 -32.76
C SER A 33 -1.36 3.39 -31.68
N ARG A 34 -2.69 3.21 -31.60
CA ARG A 34 -3.52 3.89 -30.57
C ARG A 34 -3.33 3.27 -29.19
N ALA A 35 -3.23 1.95 -29.09
CA ALA A 35 -2.91 1.26 -27.84
C ALA A 35 -1.42 1.35 -27.54
N VAL A 36 -1.06 1.30 -26.26
CA VAL A 36 0.37 1.21 -25.86
C VAL A 36 0.97 -0.09 -26.41
N PRO A 37 2.02 -0.04 -27.26
CA PRO A 37 2.66 -1.24 -27.76
C PRO A 37 3.30 -2.07 -26.65
N LEU A 38 3.22 -3.39 -26.77
CA LEU A 38 3.90 -4.32 -25.88
C LEU A 38 5.32 -4.62 -26.42
N TYR A 39 6.33 -4.03 -25.78
CA TYR A 39 7.74 -4.30 -26.11
C TYR A 39 8.26 -5.50 -25.30
N GLN A 40 7.94 -6.71 -25.77
CA GLN A 40 8.37 -7.96 -25.14
C GLN A 40 9.77 -8.35 -25.59
N THR A 41 10.78 -7.64 -25.09
CA THR A 41 12.20 -7.84 -25.41
C THR A 41 13.07 -7.71 -24.16
N ALA A 42 14.20 -8.41 -24.12
CA ALA A 42 15.19 -8.28 -23.04
C ALA A 42 16.18 -7.14 -23.28
N ALA A 43 16.58 -6.88 -24.53
CA ALA A 43 17.66 -5.95 -24.88
C ALA A 43 17.31 -5.13 -26.11
N TYR A 44 18.07 -4.04 -26.30
CA TYR A 44 17.89 -3.07 -27.39
C TYR A 44 19.20 -2.88 -28.14
N ASN A 45 19.13 -2.72 -29.46
CA ASN A 45 20.29 -2.47 -30.30
C ASN A 45 20.82 -1.04 -30.09
N PHE A 46 22.14 -0.90 -30.21
CA PHE A 46 22.82 0.40 -30.34
C PHE A 46 23.06 0.70 -31.81
N SER A 47 23.03 1.98 -32.16
CA SER A 47 23.37 2.39 -33.53
C SER A 47 24.85 2.17 -33.82
N ASP A 48 25.71 2.37 -32.84
CA ASP A 48 27.17 2.20 -32.87
C ASP A 48 27.73 2.06 -31.44
N ALA A 49 29.05 1.89 -31.32
CA ALA A 49 29.73 1.75 -30.05
C ALA A 49 29.64 3.01 -29.15
N ALA A 50 29.62 4.20 -29.77
CA ALA A 50 29.52 5.47 -29.05
C ALA A 50 28.09 5.67 -28.45
N ASP A 51 27.05 5.28 -29.20
CA ASP A 51 25.66 5.25 -28.71
C ASP A 51 25.54 4.33 -27.51
N GLY A 52 26.14 3.14 -27.61
CA GLY A 52 26.16 2.20 -26.48
C GLY A 52 26.83 2.79 -25.24
N ALA A 53 28.04 3.35 -25.43
CA ALA A 53 28.80 3.95 -24.33
C ALA A 53 28.05 5.10 -23.67
N SER A 54 27.40 5.99 -24.43
CA SER A 54 26.63 7.12 -23.89
C SER A 54 25.39 6.71 -23.13
N LYS A 55 24.70 5.63 -23.56
CA LYS A 55 23.56 5.06 -22.83
C LYS A 55 23.98 4.39 -21.52
N PHE A 56 25.10 3.66 -21.50
CA PHE A 56 25.65 3.08 -20.27
C PHE A 56 26.14 4.14 -19.28
N ALA A 57 26.68 5.25 -19.78
CA ALA A 57 27.07 6.39 -18.95
C ALA A 57 25.90 7.27 -18.48
N TRP A 58 24.67 6.95 -18.86
CA TRP A 58 23.44 7.74 -18.57
C TRP A 58 23.51 9.19 -19.07
N SER A 59 24.38 9.45 -20.05
CA SER A 59 24.55 10.77 -20.69
C SER A 59 23.62 10.96 -21.90
N LYS A 60 22.98 9.89 -22.35
CA LYS A 60 21.99 9.88 -23.43
C LYS A 60 20.79 9.04 -23.05
N ASP A 61 19.60 9.56 -23.31
CA ASP A 61 18.36 8.83 -23.12
C ASP A 61 18.24 7.62 -24.05
N GLY A 62 17.61 6.56 -23.58
CA GLY A 62 17.32 5.37 -24.38
C GLY A 62 17.25 4.10 -23.55
N TYR A 63 16.95 3.01 -24.23
CA TYR A 63 16.84 1.70 -23.62
C TYR A 63 18.07 0.86 -23.93
N VAL A 64 18.52 0.10 -22.95
CA VAL A 64 19.67 -0.82 -23.00
C VAL A 64 19.19 -2.24 -22.74
N TYR A 65 18.50 -2.43 -21.64
CA TYR A 65 18.05 -3.72 -21.14
C TYR A 65 16.76 -3.55 -20.34
N THR A 66 15.77 -4.42 -20.56
CA THR A 66 14.42 -4.28 -20.00
C THR A 66 14.40 -4.26 -18.46
N ARG A 67 15.34 -4.91 -17.78
CA ARG A 67 15.47 -4.81 -16.32
C ARG A 67 15.62 -3.36 -15.86
N MET A 68 16.36 -2.53 -16.60
CA MET A 68 16.59 -1.13 -16.25
C MET A 68 15.54 -0.18 -16.85
N GLY A 69 14.92 -0.54 -17.97
CA GLY A 69 13.88 0.26 -18.60
C GLY A 69 13.30 -0.41 -19.84
N ASN A 70 12.01 -0.18 -20.06
CA ASN A 70 11.26 -0.71 -21.20
C ASN A 70 10.18 0.30 -21.60
N PRO A 71 9.92 0.55 -22.89
CA PRO A 71 8.92 1.54 -23.32
C PRO A 71 7.53 1.30 -22.75
N THR A 72 7.06 0.04 -22.68
CA THR A 72 5.76 -0.30 -22.09
C THR A 72 5.72 0.03 -20.61
N ASN A 73 6.75 -0.36 -19.86
CA ASN A 73 6.86 -0.08 -18.42
C ASN A 73 6.94 1.43 -18.17
N ASN A 74 7.65 2.18 -19.03
CA ASN A 74 7.77 3.62 -18.88
C ASN A 74 6.42 4.35 -18.97
N VAL A 75 5.51 3.93 -19.85
CA VAL A 75 4.14 4.47 -19.89
C VAL A 75 3.40 4.20 -18.59
N PHE A 76 3.50 2.97 -18.06
CA PHE A 76 2.87 2.60 -16.79
C PHE A 76 3.44 3.42 -15.62
N GLU A 77 4.75 3.54 -15.52
CA GLU A 77 5.44 4.30 -14.48
C GLU A 77 5.07 5.78 -14.52
N THR A 78 5.06 6.37 -15.71
CA THR A 78 4.70 7.78 -15.91
C THR A 78 3.22 8.01 -15.53
N ARG A 79 2.31 7.14 -15.96
CA ARG A 79 0.88 7.24 -15.63
C ARG A 79 0.65 7.17 -14.13
N MET A 80 1.29 6.24 -13.45
CA MET A 80 1.17 6.10 -11.99
C MET A 80 1.76 7.29 -11.24
N ALA A 81 2.92 7.82 -11.67
CA ALA A 81 3.48 9.04 -11.09
C ALA A 81 2.49 10.20 -11.18
N MET A 82 1.84 10.38 -12.34
CA MET A 82 0.83 11.43 -12.54
C MET A 82 -0.41 11.23 -11.67
N LEU A 83 -0.91 10.00 -11.56
CA LEU A 83 -2.11 9.69 -10.76
C LEU A 83 -1.89 9.95 -9.28
N GLU A 84 -0.69 9.74 -8.77
CA GLU A 84 -0.32 10.02 -7.37
C GLU A 84 0.20 11.46 -7.15
N GLY A 85 0.54 12.17 -8.22
CA GLY A 85 1.11 13.52 -8.14
C GLY A 85 2.62 13.54 -7.88
N GLY A 86 3.33 12.46 -8.24
CA GLY A 86 4.78 12.34 -8.13
C GLY A 86 5.53 12.83 -9.38
N VAL A 87 6.85 12.92 -9.27
CA VAL A 87 7.75 13.37 -10.35
C VAL A 87 8.37 12.23 -11.15
N GLY A 88 8.30 11.00 -10.62
CA GLY A 88 8.84 9.80 -11.24
C GLY A 88 8.35 8.54 -10.54
N ALA A 89 8.53 7.39 -11.19
CA ALA A 89 8.20 6.10 -10.60
C ALA A 89 9.08 4.98 -11.16
N VAL A 90 9.18 3.88 -10.39
CA VAL A 90 9.91 2.67 -10.79
C VAL A 90 9.02 1.46 -10.51
N ALA A 91 8.63 0.76 -11.56
CA ALA A 91 7.81 -0.45 -11.49
C ALA A 91 8.66 -1.66 -11.07
N THR A 92 8.10 -2.48 -10.19
CA THR A 92 8.76 -3.64 -9.58
C THR A 92 7.92 -4.92 -9.76
N ALA A 93 8.54 -6.08 -9.51
CA ALA A 93 7.88 -7.38 -9.66
C ALA A 93 6.74 -7.64 -8.64
N SER A 94 6.71 -6.91 -7.53
CA SER A 94 5.68 -7.04 -6.48
C SER A 94 5.67 -5.83 -5.55
N GLY A 95 4.58 -5.64 -4.78
CA GLY A 95 4.52 -4.61 -3.73
C GLY A 95 5.59 -4.81 -2.66
N HIS A 96 5.92 -6.06 -2.30
CA HIS A 96 7.02 -6.36 -1.37
C HIS A 96 8.39 -5.92 -1.90
N ALA A 97 8.64 -6.05 -3.19
CA ALA A 97 9.85 -5.54 -3.82
C ALA A 97 9.88 -4.00 -3.81
N ALA A 98 8.72 -3.36 -4.05
CA ALA A 98 8.60 -1.90 -4.01
C ALA A 98 8.94 -1.35 -2.62
N GLN A 99 8.30 -1.85 -1.56
CA GLN A 99 8.56 -1.38 -0.19
C GLN A 99 9.99 -1.71 0.28
N PHE A 100 10.52 -2.88 -0.09
CA PHE A 100 11.90 -3.25 0.21
C PHE A 100 12.88 -2.26 -0.43
N MET A 101 12.72 -1.97 -1.73
CA MET A 101 13.56 -1.01 -2.43
C MET A 101 13.42 0.41 -1.84
N ALA A 102 12.21 0.87 -1.52
CA ALA A 102 12.00 2.18 -0.93
C ALA A 102 12.74 2.33 0.42
N ILE A 103 12.62 1.34 1.31
CA ILE A 103 13.27 1.38 2.63
C ILE A 103 14.80 1.27 2.51
N THR A 104 15.33 0.40 1.65
CA THR A 104 16.78 0.21 1.49
C THR A 104 17.46 1.36 0.73
N GLN A 105 16.71 2.26 0.08
CA GLN A 105 17.27 3.53 -0.39
C GLN A 105 17.41 4.55 0.74
N CYS A 106 16.62 4.44 1.80
CA CYS A 106 16.70 5.32 2.97
C CYS A 106 17.65 4.79 4.03
N CYS A 107 17.63 3.46 4.29
CA CYS A 107 18.32 2.81 5.40
C CYS A 107 19.51 1.98 4.93
N GLU A 108 20.63 2.12 5.61
CA GLU A 108 21.82 1.29 5.51
C GLU A 108 21.94 0.33 6.71
N PRO A 109 22.82 -0.70 6.65
CA PRO A 109 23.06 -1.60 7.77
C PRO A 109 23.45 -0.86 9.06
N GLY A 110 22.78 -1.17 10.15
CA GLY A 110 22.94 -0.51 11.46
C GLY A 110 21.96 0.64 11.71
N GLN A 111 21.17 0.99 10.73
CA GLN A 111 20.13 2.02 10.83
C GLN A 111 18.76 1.41 11.05
N ASN A 112 17.76 2.27 11.31
CA ASN A 112 16.40 1.86 11.57
C ASN A 112 15.37 2.78 10.89
N PHE A 113 14.12 2.30 10.86
CA PHE A 113 12.97 3.09 10.49
C PHE A 113 11.84 2.89 11.50
N VAL A 114 10.93 3.86 11.59
CA VAL A 114 9.74 3.77 12.44
C VAL A 114 8.56 3.27 11.62
N SER A 115 7.78 2.34 12.17
CA SER A 115 6.55 1.89 11.52
C SER A 115 5.46 1.57 12.54
N THR A 116 4.20 1.76 12.14
CA THR A 116 3.06 1.24 12.88
C THR A 116 3.04 -0.29 12.86
N SER A 117 2.54 -0.92 13.92
CA SER A 117 2.29 -2.37 13.94
C SER A 117 1.01 -2.78 13.17
N TRP A 118 0.20 -1.82 12.76
CA TRP A 118 -1.04 -2.04 12.02
C TRP A 118 -0.80 -2.03 10.53
N LEU A 119 -0.20 -3.10 10.02
CA LEU A 119 0.17 -3.30 8.63
C LEU A 119 -0.42 -4.59 8.09
N TYR A 120 -0.41 -4.71 6.79
CA TYR A 120 -0.57 -6.00 6.13
C TYR A 120 0.40 -7.04 6.73
N GLY A 121 -0.11 -8.23 7.07
CA GLY A 121 0.69 -9.25 7.75
C GLY A 121 1.99 -9.64 7.05
N GLY A 122 2.00 -9.62 5.69
CA GLY A 122 3.21 -9.85 4.91
C GLY A 122 4.25 -8.75 5.08
N THR A 123 3.83 -7.48 5.13
CA THR A 123 4.69 -6.32 5.41
C THR A 123 5.26 -6.39 6.81
N TYR A 124 4.40 -6.66 7.80
CA TYR A 124 4.84 -6.84 9.19
C TYR A 124 5.93 -7.92 9.30
N ASN A 125 5.72 -9.08 8.66
CA ASN A 125 6.69 -10.17 8.67
C ASN A 125 7.99 -9.80 7.93
N GLN A 126 7.91 -9.13 6.77
CA GLN A 126 9.10 -8.65 6.05
C GLN A 126 9.94 -7.72 6.94
N PHE A 127 9.31 -6.79 7.64
CA PHE A 127 10.01 -5.85 8.50
C PHE A 127 10.59 -6.52 9.75
N ARG A 128 9.80 -7.34 10.43
CA ARG A 128 10.19 -8.01 11.66
C ARG A 128 11.32 -9.03 11.47
N VAL A 129 11.29 -9.78 10.37
CA VAL A 129 12.16 -10.95 10.16
C VAL A 129 13.19 -10.72 9.06
N TYR A 130 12.74 -10.25 7.90
CA TYR A 130 13.59 -10.24 6.71
C TYR A 130 14.57 -9.06 6.71
N MET A 131 14.14 -7.85 7.13
CA MET A 131 14.99 -6.67 7.20
C MET A 131 16.17 -6.84 8.16
N LYS A 132 15.99 -7.63 9.23
CA LYS A 132 17.09 -7.97 10.16
C LYS A 132 18.29 -8.65 9.49
N LYS A 133 18.06 -9.39 8.38
CA LYS A 133 19.16 -10.01 7.61
C LYS A 133 20.08 -8.96 6.98
N PHE A 134 19.57 -7.77 6.74
CA PHE A 134 20.30 -6.62 6.21
C PHE A 134 20.77 -5.67 7.33
N LYS A 135 20.59 -6.07 8.61
CA LYS A 135 20.91 -5.25 9.78
C LYS A 135 20.16 -3.90 9.78
N ILE A 136 18.95 -3.87 9.23
CA ILE A 136 18.04 -2.74 9.29
C ILE A 136 16.95 -3.11 10.30
N ASP A 137 16.82 -2.31 11.36
CA ASP A 137 15.85 -2.55 12.41
C ASP A 137 14.56 -1.74 12.17
N VAL A 138 13.45 -2.24 12.70
CA VAL A 138 12.17 -1.52 12.72
C VAL A 138 11.80 -1.18 14.15
N LYS A 139 11.44 0.07 14.37
CA LYS A 139 10.84 0.56 15.64
C LYS A 139 9.34 0.58 15.52
N TRP A 140 8.71 -0.29 16.28
CA TRP A 140 7.28 -0.47 16.23
C TRP A 140 6.54 0.52 17.12
N VAL A 141 5.54 1.18 16.55
CA VAL A 141 4.55 1.97 17.26
C VAL A 141 3.20 1.25 17.19
N VAL A 142 2.48 1.17 18.30
CA VAL A 142 1.12 0.63 18.32
C VAL A 142 0.13 1.74 17.98
N GLY A 143 -0.48 1.65 16.80
CA GLY A 143 -1.38 2.69 16.32
C GLY A 143 -0.71 3.70 15.39
N ASN A 144 -1.45 4.77 15.11
CA ASN A 144 -1.04 5.82 14.17
C ASN A 144 -0.92 7.19 14.84
N ASP A 145 -0.73 7.25 16.17
CA ASP A 145 -0.59 8.52 16.89
C ASP A 145 0.75 9.19 16.49
N PRO A 146 0.73 10.41 15.91
CA PRO A 146 1.94 11.12 15.54
C PRO A 146 2.89 11.39 16.72
N THR A 147 2.37 11.51 17.94
CA THR A 147 3.18 11.72 19.15
C THR A 147 4.01 10.48 19.48
N ASP A 148 3.42 9.30 19.38
CA ASP A 148 4.12 8.03 19.62
C ASP A 148 5.16 7.77 18.52
N ILE A 149 4.84 8.14 17.27
CA ILE A 149 5.77 8.09 16.14
C ILE A 149 6.96 9.02 16.37
N ASP A 150 6.73 10.28 16.77
CA ASP A 150 7.78 11.28 17.09
C ASP A 150 8.71 10.75 18.19
N ALA A 151 8.13 10.17 19.25
CA ALA A 151 8.89 9.63 20.38
C ALA A 151 9.75 8.39 20.02
N ALA A 152 9.39 7.65 18.97
CA ALA A 152 10.14 6.47 18.53
C ALA A 152 11.36 6.81 17.65
N ILE A 153 11.45 8.04 17.11
CA ILE A 153 12.54 8.48 16.24
C ILE A 153 13.82 8.71 17.04
N ASP A 154 14.96 8.21 16.54
CA ASP A 154 16.28 8.49 17.08
C ASP A 154 17.29 8.95 16.00
N LYS A 155 18.55 9.06 16.38
CA LYS A 155 19.64 9.51 15.49
C LYS A 155 19.88 8.57 14.28
N ASP A 156 19.56 7.29 14.42
CA ASP A 156 19.77 6.26 13.40
C ASP A 156 18.51 6.00 12.55
N THR A 157 17.39 6.67 12.87
CA THR A 157 16.14 6.57 12.11
C THR A 157 16.27 7.30 10.77
N ARG A 158 15.84 6.65 9.68
CA ARG A 158 15.99 7.15 8.30
C ARG A 158 14.69 7.35 7.55
N CYS A 159 13.60 6.73 7.95
CA CYS A 159 12.28 6.98 7.37
C CYS A 159 11.18 6.55 8.34
N ILE A 160 9.95 6.98 8.03
CA ILE A 160 8.71 6.45 8.62
C ILE A 160 7.98 5.67 7.55
N TYR A 161 7.36 4.54 7.89
CA TYR A 161 6.54 3.74 6.99
C TYR A 161 5.16 3.50 7.58
N ILE A 162 4.10 3.83 6.80
CA ILE A 162 2.69 3.62 7.16
C ILE A 162 1.89 3.12 5.95
N GLU A 163 0.67 2.61 6.19
CA GLU A 163 -0.32 2.32 5.14
C GLU A 163 -1.44 3.37 5.18
N THR A 164 -1.99 3.75 4.02
CA THR A 164 -3.12 4.70 3.90
C THR A 164 -4.36 4.24 4.66
N ILE A 165 -4.65 2.95 4.57
CA ILE A 165 -5.70 2.25 5.34
C ILE A 165 -5.07 0.95 5.81
N SER A 166 -5.01 0.75 7.11
CA SER A 166 -4.38 -0.43 7.70
C SER A 166 -5.19 -1.72 7.45
N ASN A 167 -4.51 -2.86 7.44
CA ASN A 167 -5.13 -4.17 7.23
C ASN A 167 -4.72 -5.14 8.35
N PRO A 168 -5.65 -5.69 9.17
CA PRO A 168 -7.10 -5.73 8.99
C PRO A 168 -7.91 -4.69 9.77
N LYS A 169 -7.29 -3.76 10.49
CA LYS A 169 -7.99 -2.82 11.40
C LYS A 169 -8.72 -1.67 10.73
N HIS A 170 -8.41 -1.41 9.45
CA HIS A 170 -8.96 -0.30 8.67
C HIS A 170 -8.77 1.09 9.31
N SER A 171 -7.77 1.26 10.19
CA SER A 171 -7.42 2.57 10.73
C SER A 171 -6.81 3.45 9.65
N VAL A 172 -7.15 4.74 9.68
CA VAL A 172 -6.73 5.75 8.70
C VAL A 172 -5.83 6.78 9.39
N PRO A 173 -4.50 6.77 9.12
CA PRO A 173 -3.57 7.71 9.75
C PRO A 173 -3.73 9.13 9.22
N ASP A 174 -3.43 10.13 10.05
CA ASP A 174 -3.24 11.51 9.61
C ASP A 174 -1.88 11.65 8.92
N ILE A 175 -1.88 11.38 7.60
CA ILE A 175 -0.68 11.40 6.77
C ILE A 175 0.02 12.76 6.85
N LYS A 176 -0.74 13.86 6.85
CA LYS A 176 -0.18 15.21 6.88
C LYS A 176 0.60 15.45 8.17
N THR A 177 0.01 15.18 9.31
CA THR A 177 0.67 15.37 10.61
C THR A 177 1.89 14.44 10.76
N ILE A 178 1.81 13.20 10.28
CA ILE A 178 2.95 12.27 10.31
C ILE A 178 4.06 12.73 9.36
N ALA A 179 3.74 13.31 8.20
CA ALA A 179 4.74 13.91 7.30
C ALA A 179 5.46 15.10 7.97
N GLU A 180 4.72 15.96 8.66
CA GLU A 180 5.30 17.06 9.44
C GLU A 180 6.28 16.56 10.52
N VAL A 181 5.94 15.46 11.20
CA VAL A 181 6.84 14.76 12.14
C VAL A 181 8.09 14.26 11.43
N ALA A 182 7.95 13.54 10.31
CA ALA A 182 9.09 13.06 9.55
C ALA A 182 10.04 14.19 9.11
N HIS A 183 9.49 15.25 8.54
CA HIS A 183 10.26 16.40 8.05
C HIS A 183 10.95 17.18 9.16
N LYS A 184 10.33 17.31 10.35
CA LYS A 184 10.95 17.87 11.55
C LYS A 184 12.27 17.18 11.91
N HIS A 185 12.33 15.85 11.69
CA HIS A 185 13.53 15.04 11.92
C HIS A 185 14.43 14.92 10.68
N GLY A 186 14.12 15.55 9.57
CA GLY A 186 14.89 15.49 8.32
C GLY A 186 14.93 14.08 7.72
N ILE A 187 13.82 13.35 7.79
CA ILE A 187 13.65 12.01 7.22
C ILE A 187 12.37 11.95 6.37
N PRO A 188 12.31 11.10 5.31
CA PRO A 188 11.12 10.98 4.48
C PRO A 188 10.03 10.12 5.12
N LEU A 189 8.78 10.39 4.71
CA LEU A 189 7.62 9.54 4.95
C LEU A 189 7.34 8.65 3.74
N ILE A 190 7.30 7.33 3.96
CA ILE A 190 6.88 6.32 2.99
C ILE A 190 5.45 5.89 3.30
N VAL A 191 4.56 5.94 2.31
CA VAL A 191 3.17 5.51 2.46
C VAL A 191 2.87 4.40 1.46
N ASP A 192 2.46 3.23 1.94
CA ASP A 192 1.83 2.22 1.10
C ASP A 192 0.39 2.63 0.81
N ASN A 193 0.14 3.04 -0.42
CA ASN A 193 -1.16 3.51 -0.87
C ASN A 193 -1.94 2.43 -1.63
N THR A 194 -1.64 1.16 -1.38
CA THR A 194 -2.34 0.05 -2.04
C THR A 194 -3.85 0.14 -1.86
N PHE A 195 -4.33 0.43 -0.63
CA PHE A 195 -5.76 0.60 -0.34
C PHE A 195 -6.31 1.96 -0.81
N GLY A 196 -5.46 2.91 -1.16
CA GLY A 196 -5.83 4.16 -1.81
C GLY A 196 -6.21 4.01 -3.29
N MET A 197 -6.18 2.76 -3.82
CA MET A 197 -6.64 2.42 -5.17
C MET A 197 -5.94 3.25 -6.26
N GLY A 198 -4.60 3.25 -6.27
CA GLY A 198 -3.81 3.94 -7.30
C GLY A 198 -3.98 5.46 -7.31
N GLY A 199 -4.20 6.07 -6.15
CA GLY A 199 -4.44 7.50 -6.01
C GLY A 199 -5.90 7.93 -6.16
N TYR A 200 -6.83 6.99 -6.38
CA TYR A 200 -8.25 7.33 -6.54
C TYR A 200 -8.90 7.84 -5.26
N LEU A 201 -8.72 7.13 -4.14
CA LEU A 201 -9.28 7.54 -2.84
C LEU A 201 -8.43 8.62 -2.18
N CYS A 202 -7.12 8.45 -2.21
CA CYS A 202 -6.15 9.27 -1.52
C CYS A 202 -4.90 9.42 -2.38
N GLN A 203 -4.32 10.62 -2.38
CA GLN A 203 -3.02 10.93 -2.97
C GLN A 203 -2.08 11.38 -1.83
N PRO A 204 -1.33 10.45 -1.18
CA PRO A 204 -0.49 10.76 -0.03
C PRO A 204 0.56 11.84 -0.30
N ILE A 205 1.09 11.92 -1.53
CA ILE A 205 2.05 12.97 -1.92
C ILE A 205 1.47 14.37 -1.71
N LYS A 206 0.18 14.58 -2.01
CA LYS A 206 -0.50 15.86 -1.76
C LYS A 206 -0.72 16.17 -0.28
N GLN A 207 -0.53 15.17 0.58
CA GLN A 207 -0.59 15.31 2.05
C GLN A 207 0.79 15.37 2.70
N GLY A 208 1.87 15.39 1.89
CA GLY A 208 3.24 15.53 2.36
C GLY A 208 4.06 14.23 2.40
N ALA A 209 3.51 13.09 1.97
CA ALA A 209 4.30 11.87 1.82
C ALA A 209 5.35 12.04 0.72
N ASP A 210 6.58 11.60 0.99
CA ASP A 210 7.72 11.76 0.08
C ASP A 210 7.83 10.61 -0.91
N ILE A 211 7.46 9.42 -0.46
CA ILE A 211 7.53 8.17 -1.23
C ILE A 211 6.20 7.45 -1.09
N VAL A 212 5.67 7.00 -2.22
CA VAL A 212 4.47 6.15 -2.25
C VAL A 212 4.79 4.80 -2.83
N THR A 213 4.32 3.73 -2.21
CA THR A 213 4.41 2.37 -2.74
C THR A 213 3.04 1.80 -3.02
N HIS A 214 2.96 0.87 -3.97
CA HIS A 214 1.75 0.08 -4.24
C HIS A 214 2.07 -1.38 -4.53
N SER A 215 1.17 -2.26 -4.11
CA SER A 215 0.96 -3.53 -4.79
C SER A 215 0.02 -3.32 -5.98
N CYS A 216 0.57 -3.28 -7.19
CA CYS A 216 -0.22 -3.14 -8.43
C CYS A 216 -1.13 -4.35 -8.68
N THR A 217 -0.82 -5.48 -8.05
CA THR A 217 -1.59 -6.72 -8.04
C THR A 217 -3.06 -6.52 -7.64
N LYS A 218 -3.33 -5.48 -6.82
CA LYS A 218 -4.64 -5.19 -6.22
C LYS A 218 -5.50 -4.37 -7.19
N TRP A 219 -6.11 -3.26 -6.75
CA TRP A 219 -7.04 -2.46 -7.57
C TRP A 219 -6.45 -1.93 -8.87
N ILE A 220 -5.13 -1.68 -8.94
CA ILE A 220 -4.50 -1.20 -10.19
C ILE A 220 -4.70 -2.23 -11.29
N GLY A 221 -4.38 -3.50 -11.06
CA GLY A 221 -4.72 -4.60 -11.97
C GLY A 221 -6.20 -4.93 -11.98
N GLY A 222 -6.77 -5.14 -10.80
CA GLY A 222 -8.19 -5.30 -10.55
C GLY A 222 -8.84 -6.61 -11.02
N HIS A 223 -8.05 -7.57 -11.50
CA HIS A 223 -8.57 -8.81 -12.12
C HIS A 223 -7.89 -10.09 -11.60
N GLY A 224 -6.99 -9.97 -10.62
CA GLY A 224 -6.27 -11.13 -10.05
C GLY A 224 -5.33 -11.84 -11.03
N THR A 225 -4.97 -11.22 -12.16
CA THR A 225 -4.24 -11.87 -13.27
C THR A 225 -2.73 -11.68 -13.21
N SER A 226 -2.25 -10.60 -12.58
CA SER A 226 -0.84 -10.21 -12.65
C SER A 226 -0.32 -9.69 -11.31
N MET A 227 0.95 -9.97 -11.06
CA MET A 227 1.67 -9.42 -9.91
C MET A 227 2.56 -8.27 -10.32
N GLY A 228 2.61 -7.23 -9.47
CA GLY A 228 3.50 -6.10 -9.66
C GLY A 228 3.48 -5.17 -8.46
N GLY A 229 4.44 -4.28 -8.43
CA GLY A 229 4.55 -3.18 -7.47
C GLY A 229 5.07 -1.94 -8.15
N ILE A 230 5.09 -0.82 -7.44
CA ILE A 230 5.66 0.42 -7.91
C ILE A 230 6.10 1.27 -6.73
N VAL A 231 7.21 1.98 -6.89
CA VAL A 231 7.65 3.07 -6.01
C VAL A 231 7.48 4.38 -6.76
N ILE A 232 6.84 5.34 -6.15
CA ILE A 232 6.59 6.67 -6.71
C ILE A 232 7.36 7.70 -5.88
N ASP A 233 8.11 8.53 -6.57
CA ASP A 233 8.92 9.61 -6.02
C ASP A 233 8.08 10.90 -5.97
N GLY A 234 7.86 11.45 -4.78
CA GLY A 234 7.15 12.71 -4.58
C GLY A 234 7.91 13.93 -5.07
N GLY A 235 9.23 13.86 -5.09
CA GLY A 235 10.11 14.89 -5.64
C GLY A 235 10.27 16.15 -4.79
N HIS A 236 9.74 16.19 -3.58
CA HIS A 236 9.83 17.36 -2.71
C HIS A 236 10.75 17.19 -1.50
N PHE A 237 11.23 15.96 -1.22
CA PHE A 237 12.17 15.72 -0.14
C PHE A 237 13.58 16.14 -0.54
N ASP A 238 14.21 17.02 0.26
CA ASP A 238 15.60 17.44 0.07
C ASP A 238 16.56 16.44 0.72
N TRP A 239 17.14 15.57 -0.09
CA TRP A 239 18.08 14.53 0.34
C TRP A 239 19.38 15.06 0.90
N SER A 240 19.69 16.35 0.68
CA SER A 240 20.94 16.98 1.17
C SER A 240 20.79 17.69 2.52
N ALA A 241 19.58 18.13 2.87
CA ALA A 241 19.36 19.05 3.97
C ALA A 241 19.75 18.51 5.34
N SER A 242 19.54 17.21 5.61
CA SER A 242 19.73 16.62 6.93
C SER A 242 21.12 15.98 7.14
N GLY A 243 21.89 15.76 6.08
CA GLY A 243 23.15 15.01 6.12
C GLY A 243 23.00 13.51 6.43
N LYS A 244 21.76 13.00 6.50
CA LYS A 244 21.46 11.60 6.86
C LYS A 244 21.55 10.63 5.69
N PHE A 245 21.66 11.12 4.45
CA PHE A 245 21.53 10.33 3.22
C PHE A 245 22.78 10.47 2.32
N PRO A 246 23.95 9.99 2.78
CA PRO A 246 25.20 10.08 2.00
C PRO A 246 25.10 9.37 0.65
N GLY A 247 24.30 8.28 0.54
CA GLY A 247 24.07 7.60 -0.73
C GLY A 247 23.45 8.46 -1.83
N PHE A 248 22.90 9.63 -1.53
CA PHE A 248 22.39 10.62 -2.49
C PHE A 248 23.36 11.78 -2.74
N THR A 249 24.19 12.12 -1.75
CA THR A 249 25.00 13.36 -1.75
C THR A 249 26.49 13.12 -1.95
N GLU A 250 26.98 11.93 -1.63
CA GLU A 250 28.37 11.56 -1.81
C GLU A 250 28.64 10.95 -3.21
N PRO A 251 29.90 10.95 -3.69
CA PRO A 251 30.25 10.35 -4.95
C PRO A 251 29.93 8.85 -5.00
N ALA A 252 29.18 8.41 -6.02
CA ALA A 252 28.82 7.01 -6.23
C ALA A 252 29.95 6.27 -6.99
N ASP A 253 30.58 5.27 -6.36
CA ASP A 253 31.68 4.50 -6.93
C ASP A 253 31.31 3.80 -8.24
N GLY A 254 30.09 3.24 -8.33
CA GLY A 254 29.57 2.57 -9.52
C GLY A 254 29.27 3.49 -10.70
N TYR A 255 29.37 4.82 -10.55
CA TYR A 255 28.96 5.83 -11.52
C TYR A 255 29.99 6.96 -11.66
N HIS A 256 31.29 6.63 -11.67
CA HIS A 256 32.39 7.58 -11.87
C HIS A 256 32.35 8.79 -10.94
N GLY A 257 31.89 8.61 -9.70
CA GLY A 257 31.81 9.69 -8.72
C GLY A 257 30.60 10.61 -8.89
N MET A 258 29.58 10.22 -9.66
CA MET A 258 28.33 10.98 -9.78
C MET A 258 27.63 11.12 -8.42
N ARG A 259 27.08 12.28 -8.15
CA ARG A 259 26.22 12.51 -6.98
C ARG A 259 24.76 12.59 -7.41
N PHE A 260 23.92 11.69 -6.92
CA PHE A 260 22.54 11.57 -7.38
C PHE A 260 21.73 12.85 -7.19
N TRP A 261 21.86 13.49 -6.00
CA TRP A 261 21.11 14.73 -5.73
C TRP A 261 21.55 15.88 -6.63
N GLU A 262 22.84 16.11 -6.80
CA GLU A 262 23.35 17.18 -7.67
C GLU A 262 22.98 16.95 -9.15
N THR A 263 22.94 15.68 -9.58
CA THR A 263 22.70 15.32 -10.99
C THR A 263 21.22 15.33 -11.34
N TYR A 264 20.35 14.81 -10.46
CA TYR A 264 18.94 14.57 -10.78
C TYR A 264 17.96 15.44 -9.99
N GLY A 265 18.43 16.18 -8.97
CA GLY A 265 17.58 17.07 -8.17
C GLY A 265 16.36 16.35 -7.61
N ASN A 266 15.19 16.89 -7.85
CA ASN A 266 13.92 16.32 -7.37
C ASN A 266 13.56 14.93 -7.92
N LYS A 267 14.33 14.37 -8.87
CA LYS A 267 14.19 13.01 -9.39
C LYS A 267 15.28 12.06 -8.86
N ALA A 268 16.05 12.48 -7.88
CA ALA A 268 17.19 11.71 -7.38
C ALA A 268 16.78 10.33 -6.85
N LEU A 269 15.63 10.20 -6.18
CA LEU A 269 15.15 8.91 -5.68
C LEU A 269 14.78 7.98 -6.83
N SER A 270 13.98 8.41 -7.80
CA SER A 270 13.59 7.56 -8.93
C SER A 270 14.78 7.18 -9.80
N ALA A 271 15.77 8.08 -9.98
CA ALA A 271 17.02 7.78 -10.65
C ALA A 271 17.82 6.72 -9.89
N LYS A 272 18.03 6.92 -8.59
CA LYS A 272 18.79 5.99 -7.74
C LYS A 272 18.11 4.62 -7.63
N LEU A 273 16.80 4.56 -7.46
CA LEU A 273 16.03 3.30 -7.49
C LEU A 273 16.29 2.51 -8.78
N ARG A 274 16.36 3.17 -9.94
CA ARG A 274 16.57 2.52 -11.23
C ARG A 274 18.02 2.11 -11.45
N MET A 275 18.94 3.01 -11.15
CA MET A 275 20.36 2.82 -11.43
C MET A 275 21.05 1.91 -10.40
N ASP A 276 20.57 1.88 -9.17
CA ASP A 276 21.13 1.11 -8.05
C ASP A 276 20.27 -0.15 -7.81
N SER A 277 19.17 -0.04 -7.06
CA SER A 277 18.39 -1.20 -6.62
C SER A 277 17.81 -2.03 -7.77
N MET A 278 17.23 -1.39 -8.79
CA MET A 278 16.64 -2.13 -9.91
C MET A 278 17.72 -2.82 -10.74
N ARG A 279 18.83 -2.15 -10.98
CA ARG A 279 19.94 -2.73 -11.76
C ARG A 279 20.56 -3.94 -11.05
N ASP A 280 20.82 -3.82 -9.74
CA ASP A 280 21.67 -4.76 -9.02
C ASP A 280 20.90 -5.84 -8.26
N LEU A 281 19.68 -5.56 -7.74
CA LEU A 281 18.77 -6.56 -7.15
C LEU A 281 17.85 -7.22 -8.19
N GLY A 282 17.46 -6.49 -9.22
CA GLY A 282 16.75 -7.01 -10.38
C GLY A 282 15.26 -7.32 -10.25
N PRO A 283 14.47 -6.78 -9.28
CA PRO A 283 13.04 -7.12 -9.15
C PRO A 283 12.17 -6.35 -10.17
N CYS A 284 12.51 -6.43 -11.45
CA CYS A 284 11.84 -5.71 -12.53
C CYS A 284 10.46 -6.28 -12.85
N MET A 285 9.55 -5.41 -13.25
CA MET A 285 8.22 -5.79 -13.75
C MET A 285 8.32 -6.31 -15.17
N SER A 286 7.63 -7.41 -15.49
CA SER A 286 7.45 -7.87 -16.87
C SER A 286 6.69 -6.81 -17.69
N PRO A 287 7.12 -6.49 -18.93
CA PRO A 287 6.36 -5.60 -19.81
C PRO A 287 4.93 -6.07 -20.07
N PHE A 288 4.69 -7.36 -20.10
CA PHE A 288 3.36 -7.93 -20.24
C PHE A 288 2.47 -7.58 -19.02
N ASN A 289 3.01 -7.66 -17.79
CA ASN A 289 2.27 -7.25 -16.60
C ASN A 289 2.01 -5.73 -16.59
N ALA A 290 2.99 -4.91 -16.98
CA ALA A 290 2.81 -3.46 -17.11
C ALA A 290 1.68 -3.13 -18.11
N TRP A 291 1.62 -3.85 -19.22
CA TRP A 291 0.57 -3.69 -20.24
C TRP A 291 -0.82 -4.06 -19.69
N LEU A 292 -0.95 -5.14 -18.92
CA LEU A 292 -2.20 -5.50 -18.22
C LEU A 292 -2.59 -4.45 -17.18
N PHE A 293 -1.62 -3.90 -16.43
CA PHE A 293 -1.90 -2.83 -15.46
C PHE A 293 -2.34 -1.53 -16.14
N LEU A 294 -1.82 -1.21 -17.32
CA LEU A 294 -2.29 -0.07 -18.11
C LEU A 294 -3.77 -0.22 -18.46
N GLN A 295 -4.21 -1.42 -18.86
CA GLN A 295 -5.62 -1.69 -19.12
C GLN A 295 -6.46 -1.59 -17.83
N GLY A 296 -5.93 -2.11 -16.72
CA GLY A 296 -6.57 -1.98 -15.41
C GLY A 296 -6.77 -0.51 -15.00
N LEU A 297 -5.78 0.35 -15.24
CA LEU A 297 -5.84 1.78 -14.92
C LEU A 297 -6.93 2.51 -15.71
N GLU A 298 -7.14 2.16 -16.98
CA GLU A 298 -8.14 2.84 -17.83
C GLU A 298 -9.57 2.72 -17.27
N THR A 299 -9.87 1.64 -16.55
CA THR A 299 -11.17 1.42 -15.90
C THR A 299 -11.14 1.58 -14.39
N LEU A 300 -9.98 1.90 -13.81
CA LEU A 300 -9.84 2.02 -12.36
C LEU A 300 -10.85 2.96 -11.71
N PRO A 301 -11.11 4.18 -12.23
CA PRO A 301 -12.07 5.09 -11.58
C PRO A 301 -13.48 4.51 -11.49
N LEU A 302 -13.94 3.79 -12.54
CA LEU A 302 -15.26 3.16 -12.58
C LEU A 302 -15.33 1.99 -11.59
N ARG A 303 -14.29 1.15 -11.55
CA ARG A 303 -14.23 0.02 -10.62
C ARG A 303 -14.11 0.51 -9.17
N ALA A 304 -13.24 1.47 -8.90
CA ALA A 304 -13.03 2.02 -7.57
C ALA A 304 -14.31 2.63 -6.98
N GLN A 305 -15.06 3.37 -7.79
CA GLN A 305 -16.36 3.89 -7.41
C GLN A 305 -17.33 2.76 -7.03
N ARG A 306 -17.49 1.74 -7.89
CA ARG A 306 -18.40 0.62 -7.65
C ARG A 306 -17.97 -0.20 -6.43
N HIS A 307 -16.65 -0.46 -6.25
CA HIS A 307 -16.12 -1.11 -5.05
C HIS A 307 -16.52 -0.33 -3.78
N ALA A 308 -16.31 0.98 -3.75
CA ALA A 308 -16.63 1.82 -2.60
C ALA A 308 -18.15 1.85 -2.32
N GLU A 309 -18.98 1.98 -3.34
CA GLU A 309 -20.44 1.97 -3.22
C GLU A 309 -20.95 0.63 -2.68
N ASN A 310 -20.50 -0.48 -3.25
CA ASN A 310 -20.89 -1.81 -2.80
C ASN A 310 -20.40 -2.09 -1.37
N THR A 311 -19.18 -1.65 -1.03
CA THR A 311 -18.62 -1.84 0.32
C THR A 311 -19.39 -1.03 1.36
N GLN A 312 -19.76 0.21 1.05
CA GLN A 312 -20.59 1.05 1.94
C GLN A 312 -21.93 0.37 2.22
N ARG A 313 -22.64 -0.05 1.15
CA ARG A 313 -23.94 -0.72 1.27
C ARG A 313 -23.85 -2.03 2.07
N LEU A 314 -22.78 -2.82 1.83
CA LEU A 314 -22.58 -4.07 2.56
C LEU A 314 -22.24 -3.81 4.03
N ALA A 315 -21.40 -2.80 4.32
CA ALA A 315 -21.05 -2.42 5.68
C ALA A 315 -22.28 -1.98 6.49
N GLU A 316 -23.15 -1.13 5.91
CA GLU A 316 -24.40 -0.68 6.53
C GLU A 316 -25.37 -1.84 6.76
N TRP A 317 -25.50 -2.75 5.79
CA TRP A 317 -26.35 -3.93 5.94
C TRP A 317 -25.84 -4.88 7.03
N LEU A 318 -24.52 -5.15 7.07
CA LEU A 318 -23.89 -6.00 8.08
C LEU A 318 -24.00 -5.37 9.48
N GLU A 319 -23.81 -4.05 9.62
CA GLU A 319 -23.93 -3.36 10.92
C GLU A 319 -25.34 -3.49 11.52
N ALA A 320 -26.37 -3.49 10.66
CA ALA A 320 -27.76 -3.70 11.06
C ALA A 320 -28.13 -5.17 11.27
N HIS A 321 -27.30 -6.12 10.78
CA HIS A 321 -27.65 -7.54 10.75
C HIS A 321 -27.58 -8.18 12.15
N PRO A 322 -28.59 -8.96 12.59
CA PRO A 322 -28.63 -9.53 13.94
C PRO A 322 -27.52 -10.54 14.24
N SER A 323 -26.97 -11.21 13.23
CA SER A 323 -25.87 -12.19 13.36
C SER A 323 -24.48 -11.54 13.28
N VAL A 324 -24.37 -10.21 13.33
CA VAL A 324 -23.12 -9.46 13.26
C VAL A 324 -22.93 -8.67 14.56
N ASN A 325 -21.78 -8.83 15.21
CA ASN A 325 -21.44 -8.14 16.44
C ASN A 325 -20.88 -6.75 16.21
N TRP A 326 -20.03 -6.61 15.20
CA TRP A 326 -19.33 -5.38 14.86
C TRP A 326 -18.92 -5.35 13.40
N VAL A 327 -18.75 -4.16 12.84
CA VAL A 327 -18.19 -3.91 11.50
C VAL A 327 -17.12 -2.84 11.59
N LEU A 328 -15.97 -3.05 10.96
CA LEU A 328 -14.93 -2.05 10.78
C LEU A 328 -14.84 -1.68 9.30
N TYR A 329 -15.26 -0.48 8.99
CA TYR A 329 -15.16 0.13 7.68
C TYR A 329 -15.11 1.66 7.84
N PRO A 330 -14.10 2.36 7.30
CA PRO A 330 -13.91 3.80 7.56
C PRO A 330 -15.05 4.70 7.07
N GLY A 331 -15.94 4.19 6.23
CA GLY A 331 -17.14 4.89 5.75
C GLY A 331 -18.36 4.81 6.68
N LEU A 332 -18.31 4.03 7.77
CA LEU A 332 -19.38 3.98 8.75
C LEU A 332 -19.21 5.05 9.83
N LYS A 333 -20.31 5.68 10.26
CA LYS A 333 -20.28 6.67 11.36
C LYS A 333 -19.82 6.09 12.71
N SER A 334 -19.95 4.79 12.90
CA SER A 334 -19.47 4.05 14.06
C SER A 334 -17.96 3.83 14.07
N HIS A 335 -17.27 4.01 12.91
CA HIS A 335 -15.83 3.82 12.84
C HIS A 335 -15.08 4.96 13.54
N PRO A 336 -14.04 4.66 14.35
CA PRO A 336 -13.28 5.67 15.10
C PRO A 336 -12.72 6.81 14.23
N ASP A 337 -12.25 6.47 13.02
CA ASP A 337 -11.61 7.43 12.11
C ASP A 337 -12.59 8.07 11.10
N TYR A 338 -13.92 7.87 11.27
CA TYR A 338 -14.93 8.35 10.31
C TYR A 338 -14.82 9.85 10.03
N GLU A 339 -14.71 10.67 11.09
CA GLU A 339 -14.65 12.14 10.98
C GLU A 339 -13.43 12.60 10.17
N TYR A 340 -12.30 11.93 10.35
CA TYR A 340 -11.09 12.20 9.56
C TYR A 340 -11.24 11.68 8.13
N THR A 341 -11.66 10.42 7.97
CA THR A 341 -11.85 9.77 6.67
C THR A 341 -12.77 10.56 5.76
N SER A 342 -13.92 11.03 6.29
CA SER A 342 -14.91 11.79 5.52
C SER A 342 -14.39 13.13 5.00
N LYS A 343 -13.35 13.69 5.64
CA LYS A 343 -12.69 14.93 5.21
C LYS A 343 -11.63 14.70 4.14
N VAL A 344 -10.89 13.59 4.25
CA VAL A 344 -9.73 13.34 3.37
C VAL A 344 -10.05 12.42 2.18
N PHE A 345 -11.04 11.52 2.30
CA PHE A 345 -11.44 10.60 1.23
C PHE A 345 -12.78 11.03 0.63
N THR A 346 -12.72 11.90 -0.38
CA THR A 346 -13.93 12.47 -0.99
C THR A 346 -14.62 11.57 -2.01
N ARG A 347 -14.05 10.38 -2.29
CA ARG A 347 -14.53 9.44 -3.33
C ARG A 347 -14.90 8.07 -2.77
N GLY A 348 -15.27 7.99 -1.48
CA GLY A 348 -15.57 6.76 -0.76
C GLY A 348 -14.48 6.40 0.26
N ALA A 349 -14.67 5.30 0.98
CA ALA A 349 -13.81 4.92 2.09
C ALA A 349 -13.08 3.56 1.89
N GLY A 350 -12.99 3.07 0.65
CA GLY A 350 -12.29 1.84 0.31
C GLY A 350 -13.19 0.71 -0.16
N GLY A 351 -12.56 -0.41 -0.54
CA GLY A 351 -13.21 -1.60 -1.08
C GLY A 351 -13.06 -2.84 -0.20
N VAL A 352 -12.65 -2.68 1.06
CA VAL A 352 -12.47 -3.77 2.03
C VAL A 352 -13.12 -3.40 3.35
N LEU A 353 -13.78 -4.35 3.96
CA LEU A 353 -14.30 -4.27 5.33
C LEU A 353 -13.95 -5.53 6.12
N THR A 354 -14.00 -5.42 7.44
CA THR A 354 -13.99 -6.58 8.36
C THR A 354 -15.21 -6.52 9.26
N PHE A 355 -15.71 -7.69 9.64
CA PHE A 355 -16.82 -7.78 10.58
C PHE A 355 -16.68 -9.03 11.46
N GLY A 356 -17.30 -8.99 12.62
CA GLY A 356 -17.37 -10.11 13.55
C GLY A 356 -18.74 -10.77 13.53
N VAL A 357 -18.74 -12.09 13.34
CA VAL A 357 -19.96 -12.91 13.35
C VAL A 357 -20.36 -13.21 14.80
N ALA A 358 -21.66 -13.09 15.12
CA ALA A 358 -22.22 -13.43 16.42
C ALA A 358 -22.41 -14.95 16.55
N GLY A 359 -21.30 -15.69 16.69
CA GLY A 359 -21.32 -17.13 16.73
C GLY A 359 -20.01 -17.75 17.23
N THR A 360 -20.00 -19.06 17.34
CA THR A 360 -18.80 -19.86 17.62
C THR A 360 -17.86 -19.85 16.42
N ILE A 361 -16.59 -20.22 16.60
CA ILE A 361 -15.61 -20.33 15.51
C ILE A 361 -16.05 -21.29 14.40
N ASP A 362 -16.80 -22.33 14.74
CA ASP A 362 -17.31 -23.29 13.77
C ASP A 362 -18.48 -22.70 12.95
N GLU A 363 -19.33 -21.89 13.57
CA GLU A 363 -20.36 -21.13 12.84
C GLU A 363 -19.75 -20.06 11.95
N VAL A 364 -18.69 -19.38 12.38
CA VAL A 364 -17.92 -18.43 11.54
C VAL A 364 -17.35 -19.14 10.29
N ARG A 365 -16.76 -20.34 10.48
CA ARG A 365 -16.29 -21.17 9.37
C ARG A 365 -17.44 -21.58 8.46
N ALA A 366 -18.57 -22.00 9.04
CA ALA A 366 -19.75 -22.39 8.28
C ALA A 366 -20.29 -21.22 7.41
N VAL A 367 -20.27 -19.97 7.91
CA VAL A 367 -20.61 -18.81 7.07
C VAL A 367 -19.72 -18.74 5.84
N VAL A 368 -18.39 -18.82 6.03
CA VAL A 368 -17.42 -18.74 4.91
C VAL A 368 -17.60 -19.89 3.93
N ASP A 369 -17.79 -21.11 4.43
CA ASP A 369 -17.90 -22.32 3.63
C ASP A 369 -19.23 -22.43 2.86
N ASN A 370 -20.29 -21.74 3.30
CA ASN A 370 -21.59 -21.72 2.64
C ASN A 370 -21.78 -20.58 1.63
N LEU A 371 -20.83 -19.64 1.51
CA LEU A 371 -20.87 -18.64 0.43
C LEU A 371 -20.71 -19.33 -0.93
N LYS A 372 -21.50 -18.90 -1.92
CA LYS A 372 -21.56 -19.50 -3.26
C LYS A 372 -21.04 -18.57 -4.35
N LEU A 373 -21.23 -17.26 -4.16
CA LEU A 373 -20.76 -16.21 -5.06
C LEU A 373 -19.39 -15.70 -4.66
N CYS A 374 -19.22 -15.39 -3.36
CA CYS A 374 -17.97 -14.84 -2.82
C CYS A 374 -16.86 -15.89 -2.84
N SER A 375 -15.72 -15.57 -3.43
CA SER A 375 -14.58 -16.50 -3.53
C SER A 375 -13.73 -16.52 -2.26
N HIS A 376 -13.51 -17.69 -1.68
CA HIS A 376 -12.68 -17.86 -0.47
C HIS A 376 -11.21 -17.97 -0.84
N LEU A 377 -10.46 -16.88 -0.72
CA LEU A 377 -9.02 -16.81 -1.03
C LEU A 377 -8.35 -15.57 -0.41
N ALA A 378 -7.01 -15.59 -0.36
CA ALA A 378 -6.18 -14.55 0.21
C ALA A 378 -5.78 -13.50 -0.84
N ASN A 379 -6.70 -12.63 -1.26
CA ASN A 379 -6.43 -11.46 -2.09
C ASN A 379 -7.36 -10.30 -1.71
N VAL A 380 -7.18 -9.13 -2.34
CA VAL A 380 -8.06 -7.95 -2.26
C VAL A 380 -8.02 -7.19 -3.58
N GLY A 381 -9.04 -6.39 -3.86
CA GLY A 381 -9.05 -5.48 -5.02
C GLY A 381 -9.36 -6.14 -6.37
N ASP A 382 -9.86 -7.38 -6.35
CA ASP A 382 -10.37 -8.08 -7.53
C ASP A 382 -11.79 -7.57 -7.87
N ALA A 383 -12.16 -7.62 -9.16
CA ALA A 383 -13.51 -7.34 -9.61
C ALA A 383 -14.56 -8.25 -8.97
N LYS A 384 -14.17 -9.45 -8.54
CA LYS A 384 -15.00 -10.40 -7.79
C LYS A 384 -14.92 -10.14 -6.30
N THR A 385 -16.01 -10.39 -5.58
CA THR A 385 -16.04 -10.35 -4.12
C THR A 385 -15.23 -11.52 -3.54
N LEU A 386 -14.27 -11.19 -2.67
CA LEU A 386 -13.37 -12.15 -2.04
C LEU A 386 -13.58 -12.13 -0.53
N ILE A 387 -13.52 -13.30 0.09
CA ILE A 387 -13.69 -13.48 1.52
C ILE A 387 -12.57 -14.31 2.12
N ILE A 388 -12.22 -14.04 3.37
CA ILE A 388 -11.29 -14.85 4.13
C ILE A 388 -11.58 -14.78 5.62
N HIS A 389 -11.32 -15.87 6.34
CA HIS A 389 -11.30 -15.94 7.80
C HIS A 389 -9.83 -15.93 8.27
N PRO A 390 -9.26 -14.76 8.62
CA PRO A 390 -7.83 -14.60 8.89
C PRO A 390 -7.31 -15.45 10.05
N TRP A 391 -8.13 -15.66 11.08
CA TRP A 391 -7.77 -16.45 12.27
C TRP A 391 -7.26 -17.86 11.93
N VAL A 392 -7.95 -18.55 11.02
CA VAL A 392 -7.64 -19.94 10.62
C VAL A 392 -6.79 -20.05 9.36
N THR A 393 -6.50 -18.92 8.69
CA THR A 393 -5.78 -18.90 7.40
C THR A 393 -4.50 -18.07 7.48
N THR A 394 -4.56 -16.79 7.16
CA THR A 394 -3.38 -15.92 6.99
C THR A 394 -2.58 -15.71 8.28
N HIS A 395 -3.19 -15.89 9.45
CA HIS A 395 -2.56 -15.73 10.76
C HIS A 395 -2.46 -17.04 11.55
N GLN A 396 -2.72 -18.18 10.90
CA GLN A 396 -2.73 -19.51 11.56
C GLN A 396 -1.42 -19.80 12.33
N GLN A 397 -0.30 -19.35 11.82
CA GLN A 397 1.03 -19.63 12.39
C GLN A 397 1.36 -18.76 13.62
N LEU A 398 0.55 -17.75 13.92
CA LEU A 398 0.78 -16.87 15.08
C LEU A 398 0.10 -17.44 16.32
N PRO A 399 0.71 -17.27 17.51
CA PRO A 399 0.01 -17.49 18.79
C PRO A 399 -1.25 -16.63 18.89
N ASP A 400 -2.28 -17.13 19.57
CA ASP A 400 -3.57 -16.43 19.67
C ASP A 400 -3.46 -15.02 20.26
N GLU A 401 -2.56 -14.82 21.23
CA GLU A 401 -2.30 -13.49 21.81
C GLU A 401 -1.73 -12.51 20.77
N GLU A 402 -0.85 -12.98 19.88
CA GLU A 402 -0.30 -12.15 18.80
C GLU A 402 -1.35 -11.83 17.73
N LYS A 403 -2.23 -12.79 17.42
CA LYS A 403 -3.39 -12.56 16.53
C LYS A 403 -4.27 -11.43 17.07
N ILE A 404 -4.65 -11.51 18.36
CA ILE A 404 -5.50 -10.51 19.02
C ILE A 404 -4.81 -9.14 19.07
N LYS A 405 -3.51 -9.08 19.41
CA LYS A 405 -2.73 -7.83 19.37
C LYS A 405 -2.68 -7.22 17.97
N GLY A 406 -2.62 -8.06 16.93
CA GLY A 406 -2.71 -7.67 15.52
C GLY A 406 -4.11 -7.25 15.07
N GLY A 407 -5.13 -7.40 15.92
CA GLY A 407 -6.54 -7.08 15.61
C GLY A 407 -7.28 -8.18 14.87
N VAL A 408 -6.76 -9.41 14.91
CA VAL A 408 -7.43 -10.58 14.35
C VAL A 408 -8.08 -11.35 15.49
N THR A 409 -9.41 -11.43 15.46
CA THR A 409 -10.22 -12.16 16.44
C THR A 409 -10.80 -13.43 15.82
N PRO A 410 -11.19 -14.45 16.63
CA PRO A 410 -11.76 -15.69 16.11
C PRO A 410 -13.06 -15.52 15.31
N ASP A 411 -13.82 -14.46 15.58
CA ASP A 411 -15.08 -14.11 14.91
C ASP A 411 -14.90 -13.27 13.63
N LEU A 412 -13.67 -12.81 13.35
CA LEU A 412 -13.37 -11.87 12.28
C LEU A 412 -13.42 -12.51 10.89
N ILE A 413 -14.22 -11.96 10.04
CA ILE A 413 -14.23 -12.19 8.59
C ILE A 413 -13.79 -10.91 7.87
N ARG A 414 -12.90 -11.02 6.87
CA ARG A 414 -12.52 -9.94 5.98
C ARG A 414 -13.13 -10.14 4.60
N VAL A 415 -13.74 -9.09 4.06
CA VAL A 415 -14.34 -9.05 2.73
C VAL A 415 -13.69 -7.97 1.88
N SER A 416 -13.17 -8.35 0.71
CA SER A 416 -12.85 -7.43 -0.37
C SER A 416 -14.03 -7.42 -1.33
N VAL A 417 -14.83 -6.37 -1.26
CA VAL A 417 -16.09 -6.30 -1.99
C VAL A 417 -15.84 -6.00 -3.46
N GLY A 418 -16.42 -6.81 -4.34
CA GLY A 418 -16.29 -6.70 -5.78
C GLY A 418 -17.25 -5.70 -6.42
N ILE A 419 -17.38 -5.81 -7.73
CA ILE A 419 -18.20 -4.90 -8.54
C ILE A 419 -19.50 -5.55 -9.06
N GLU A 420 -19.83 -6.72 -8.53
CA GLU A 420 -21.10 -7.42 -8.80
C GLU A 420 -22.32 -6.57 -8.41
N ASP A 421 -23.50 -6.99 -8.82
CA ASP A 421 -24.73 -6.38 -8.33
C ASP A 421 -24.85 -6.60 -6.82
N PHE A 422 -25.02 -5.53 -6.08
CA PHE A 422 -25.05 -5.55 -4.61
C PHE A 422 -26.05 -6.55 -4.04
N GLU A 423 -27.24 -6.65 -4.65
CA GLU A 423 -28.30 -7.55 -4.16
C GLU A 423 -27.89 -9.03 -4.22
N ASP A 424 -27.03 -9.40 -5.17
CA ASP A 424 -26.52 -10.76 -5.27
C ASP A 424 -25.45 -11.03 -4.19
N ILE A 425 -24.58 -10.05 -3.92
CA ILE A 425 -23.64 -10.14 -2.79
C ILE A 425 -24.42 -10.28 -1.48
N ARG A 426 -25.40 -9.42 -1.24
CA ARG A 426 -26.24 -9.44 -0.02
C ARG A 426 -26.95 -10.78 0.17
N LYS A 427 -27.57 -11.31 -0.88
CA LYS A 427 -28.27 -12.61 -0.86
C LYS A 427 -27.33 -13.76 -0.55
N ASP A 428 -26.07 -13.70 -1.05
CA ASP A 428 -25.08 -14.73 -0.78
C ASP A 428 -24.70 -14.76 0.70
N PHE A 429 -24.52 -13.60 1.33
CA PHE A 429 -24.31 -13.52 2.79
C PHE A 429 -25.54 -13.97 3.58
N GLU A 430 -26.74 -13.56 3.17
CA GLU A 430 -28.00 -13.91 3.85
C GLU A 430 -28.19 -15.43 3.91
N GLN A 431 -28.08 -16.12 2.74
CA GLN A 431 -28.18 -17.58 2.68
C GLN A 431 -27.06 -18.29 3.43
N ALA A 432 -25.84 -17.71 3.50
CA ALA A 432 -24.72 -18.28 4.23
C ALA A 432 -24.92 -18.19 5.75
N PHE A 433 -25.46 -17.08 6.28
CA PHE A 433 -25.85 -16.94 7.68
C PHE A 433 -26.95 -17.94 8.07
N GLU A 434 -28.00 -18.09 7.22
CA GLU A 434 -29.06 -19.08 7.43
C GLU A 434 -28.51 -20.51 7.44
N ALA A 435 -27.66 -20.86 6.49
CA ALA A 435 -27.05 -22.18 6.39
C ALA A 435 -26.10 -22.51 7.57
N ALA A 436 -25.48 -21.50 8.15
CA ALA A 436 -24.66 -21.61 9.34
C ALA A 436 -25.50 -21.69 10.66
N GLY A 437 -26.83 -21.63 10.57
CA GLY A 437 -27.72 -21.67 11.73
C GLY A 437 -27.77 -20.36 12.54
N LEU A 438 -27.25 -19.27 11.98
CA LEU A 438 -27.22 -17.96 12.61
C LEU A 438 -28.56 -17.23 12.35
N THR A 439 -29.54 -17.50 13.21
CA THR A 439 -30.83 -16.81 13.19
C THR A 439 -30.82 -15.64 14.18
N ALA A 440 -31.78 -14.70 14.06
CA ALA A 440 -31.89 -13.49 14.88
C ALA A 440 -31.83 -13.69 16.40
N ALA A 441 -31.95 -14.92 16.90
CA ALA A 441 -31.90 -15.29 18.32
C ALA A 441 -30.48 -15.54 18.88
N SER A 442 -29.43 -15.50 18.07
CA SER A 442 -28.08 -15.90 18.49
C SER A 442 -27.23 -14.80 19.15
N LYS A 443 -27.71 -13.55 19.24
CA LYS A 443 -27.04 -12.52 20.04
C LYS A 443 -27.07 -12.85 21.52
N THR A 444 -26.05 -13.54 22.05
CA THR A 444 -25.87 -13.72 23.48
C THR A 444 -25.14 -12.51 24.07
N LYS A 445 -25.64 -11.98 25.21
CA LYS A 445 -25.08 -10.80 25.89
C LYS A 445 -23.66 -11.01 26.46
N ASP A 446 -23.17 -12.24 26.52
CA ASP A 446 -21.87 -12.62 27.08
C ASP A 446 -20.99 -13.33 26.03
N ASP A 447 -20.73 -12.66 24.92
CA ASP A 447 -19.87 -13.20 23.88
C ASP A 447 -18.40 -13.13 24.31
N PRO A 448 -17.68 -14.27 24.42
CA PRO A 448 -16.24 -14.27 24.74
C PRO A 448 -15.40 -13.46 23.76
N PHE A 449 -15.89 -13.22 22.55
CA PHE A 449 -15.20 -12.42 21.52
C PHE A 449 -15.42 -10.90 21.70
N ALA A 450 -16.50 -10.46 22.34
CA ALA A 450 -16.71 -9.06 22.71
C ALA A 450 -15.63 -8.55 23.69
N SER A 451 -15.06 -9.44 24.50
CA SER A 451 -13.92 -9.12 25.38
C SER A 451 -12.62 -8.94 24.61
N ALA A 452 -12.38 -9.74 23.57
CA ALA A 452 -11.24 -9.58 22.66
C ALA A 452 -11.35 -8.27 21.85
N LEU A 453 -12.57 -7.92 21.40
CA LEU A 453 -12.84 -6.65 20.74
C LEU A 453 -12.59 -5.45 21.65
N LYS A 454 -12.94 -5.51 22.93
CA LYS A 454 -12.62 -4.47 23.93
C LYS A 454 -11.12 -4.31 24.13
N LEU A 455 -10.34 -5.38 24.06
CA LEU A 455 -8.88 -5.32 24.07
C LEU A 455 -8.31 -4.67 22.79
N VAL A 456 -8.95 -4.92 21.65
CA VAL A 456 -8.59 -4.35 20.33
C VAL A 456 -9.09 -2.91 20.20
N SER A 457 -10.31 -2.59 20.65
CA SER A 457 -10.93 -1.27 20.64
C SER A 457 -10.53 -0.38 21.82
N GLY A 458 -10.08 -0.94 22.93
CA GLY A 458 -9.55 -0.20 24.08
C GLY A 458 -8.27 0.59 23.77
N GLY A 459 -7.61 0.28 22.63
CA GLY A 459 -6.59 1.12 22.02
C GLY A 459 -7.16 2.29 21.20
N PHE A 460 -8.46 2.30 20.88
CA PHE A 460 -9.13 3.34 20.09
C PHE A 460 -9.74 4.47 20.93
N MET A 461 -10.06 4.21 22.20
CA MET A 461 -10.54 5.27 23.08
C MET A 461 -9.34 5.94 23.74
N GLY A 462 -8.89 7.06 23.17
CA GLY A 462 -7.90 7.93 23.76
C GLY A 462 -8.22 8.20 25.22
N LYS A 463 -7.39 7.74 26.14
CA LYS A 463 -7.40 8.22 27.51
C LYS A 463 -7.16 9.72 27.46
N LYS A 464 -8.18 10.52 27.75
CA LYS A 464 -7.97 11.90 28.23
C LYS A 464 -6.91 11.83 29.32
N ALA A 465 -5.82 12.53 29.11
CA ALA A 465 -4.70 12.61 30.04
C ALA A 465 -5.21 13.11 31.41
N THR A 466 -5.29 12.19 32.37
CA THR A 466 -5.24 12.54 33.78
C THR A 466 -3.88 12.07 34.27
N GLY A 467 -3.05 13.04 34.67
CA GLY A 467 -1.68 12.83 35.09
C GLY A 467 -1.54 11.81 36.22
N ALA A 468 -0.76 10.76 35.96
CA ALA A 468 -0.08 9.98 36.97
C ALA A 468 1.30 9.58 36.40
N PRO A 469 2.38 9.54 37.21
CA PRO A 469 3.75 9.36 36.72
C PRO A 469 3.96 7.94 36.18
N ARG A 470 4.63 7.84 35.01
CA ARG A 470 5.04 6.58 34.37
C ARG A 470 6.20 5.96 35.15
N PRO A 471 6.23 4.60 35.31
CA PRO A 471 7.44 3.89 35.73
C PRO A 471 8.46 3.88 34.58
N GLY A 472 9.74 3.83 34.95
CA GLY A 472 10.91 4.05 34.11
C GLY A 472 11.00 3.25 32.81
N THR A 473 11.61 3.90 31.85
CA THR A 473 12.06 3.39 30.58
C THR A 473 13.05 2.24 30.76
N ASP A 474 12.57 1.01 30.57
CA ASP A 474 13.44 -0.10 30.19
C ASP A 474 12.67 -1.01 29.23
N GLY A 475 12.80 -0.69 27.95
CA GLY A 475 12.06 -1.30 26.85
C GLY A 475 12.71 -2.58 26.33
N THR A 476 13.00 -3.55 27.22
CA THR A 476 13.44 -4.87 26.78
C THR A 476 12.27 -5.84 26.93
N ILE A 477 11.58 -6.12 25.84
CA ILE A 477 10.70 -7.30 25.78
C ILE A 477 11.62 -8.52 25.68
N LEU A 478 11.85 -9.17 26.79
CA LEU A 478 12.49 -10.48 26.85
C LEU A 478 11.62 -11.50 26.12
N VAL A 479 12.06 -11.94 24.96
CA VAL A 479 11.62 -13.19 24.37
C VAL A 479 12.51 -14.27 24.98
N ASN A 480 12.02 -15.01 25.95
CA ASN A 480 12.65 -16.25 26.37
C ASN A 480 12.63 -17.22 25.20
N GLY A 481 13.84 -17.66 24.80
CA GLY A 481 14.03 -18.75 23.87
C GLY A 481 13.92 -20.10 24.60
N GLU A 482 13.40 -21.02 23.90
CA GLU A 482 13.95 -22.34 23.58
C GLU A 482 13.12 -22.89 22.42
#